data_320daeac94215cb75ceea032d90db690
#
_entry.id   320daeac94215cb75ceea032d90db690
#
_cell.length_a   1.000
_cell.length_b   1.000
_cell.length_c   1.000
_cell.angle_alpha   90.00
_cell.angle_beta   90.00
_cell.angle_gamma   90.00
#
_symmetry.space_group_name_H-M   'P 1'
#
loop_
_entity.id
_entity.type
_entity.pdbx_description
1 polymer ?
#
loop_
_entity_poly.entity_id
_entity_poly.type
_entity_poly.pdbx_seq_one_letter_code
_entity_poly.pdbx_strand_id
1 'polypeptide(L)'
;MTTLAPNTSRSASISSPSTHISFTSSPGASQLVLPQLLAIKSLINDSLDIIDVSRWAGQSTDSSFIAGQLTLLHENLREAKACIKGPVPGQAPEAIPGGEWWTNSAHEGVFQPALPEYLSLHFNIQDANLVLTIRTLAPLSPGGTPSTPVESAFSLSGFNLRSKLLGLGPRPPHHDEMGEVYEWRGKQDVIVREKVRVETGDPSLLSVAAKLSALEHEVARWRLNLRIIMTGSAEED
;
A
#
# COMPACT_ATOMS: atom_id res chain seq x y z
N MET A 1 47.74 3.40 -59.64
CA MET A 1 46.31 3.56 -59.24
C MET A 1 46.13 2.68 -58.01
N THR A 2 46.16 3.28 -56.84
CA THR A 2 46.09 2.58 -55.56
C THR A 2 44.77 2.94 -54.92
N THR A 3 43.86 1.98 -54.84
CA THR A 3 42.53 2.17 -54.21
C THR A 3 42.60 1.90 -52.71
N LEU A 4 42.37 2.92 -51.88
CA LEU A 4 42.18 2.79 -50.45
C LEU A 4 40.77 2.27 -50.16
N ALA A 5 40.67 1.22 -49.36
CA ALA A 5 39.42 0.73 -48.77
C ALA A 5 39.08 1.52 -47.51
N PRO A 6 37.79 1.86 -47.21
CA PRO A 6 37.43 2.55 -46.01
C PRO A 6 37.36 1.60 -44.81
N ASN A 7 37.96 2.02 -43.73
CA ASN A 7 38.00 1.38 -42.43
C ASN A 7 36.63 1.56 -41.74
N THR A 8 35.80 0.50 -41.67
CA THR A 8 34.55 0.48 -40.93
C THR A 8 34.83 0.18 -39.47
N SER A 9 34.86 1.20 -38.64
CA SER A 9 34.90 1.09 -37.17
C SER A 9 33.54 0.55 -36.71
N ARG A 10 33.52 -0.71 -36.32
CA ARG A 10 32.38 -1.37 -35.64
C ARG A 10 32.32 -0.87 -34.21
N SER A 11 31.44 0.09 -33.93
CA SER A 11 31.04 0.41 -32.56
C SER A 11 30.21 -0.75 -32.01
N ALA A 12 30.81 -1.49 -31.09
CA ALA A 12 30.11 -2.48 -30.28
C ALA A 12 29.22 -1.74 -29.29
N SER A 13 27.92 -1.68 -29.55
CA SER A 13 26.91 -1.29 -28.57
C SER A 13 26.84 -2.38 -27.51
N ILE A 14 27.37 -2.11 -26.33
CA ILE A 14 27.17 -2.93 -25.13
C ILE A 14 25.72 -2.70 -24.71
N SER A 15 24.81 -3.56 -25.15
CA SER A 15 23.46 -3.68 -24.60
C SER A 15 23.57 -4.33 -23.22
N SER A 16 23.49 -3.53 -22.17
CA SER A 16 23.26 -4.04 -20.83
C SER A 16 21.94 -4.80 -20.82
N PRO A 17 21.90 -6.03 -20.27
CA PRO A 17 20.66 -6.77 -20.15
C PRO A 17 19.72 -6.01 -19.22
N SER A 18 18.66 -5.42 -19.75
CA SER A 18 17.59 -4.86 -18.94
C SER A 18 16.84 -6.03 -18.30
N THR A 19 17.09 -6.27 -17.01
CA THR A 19 16.34 -7.28 -16.25
C THR A 19 14.90 -6.79 -16.09
N HIS A 20 14.00 -7.32 -16.91
CA HIS A 20 12.57 -7.00 -16.83
C HIS A 20 11.93 -7.87 -15.76
N ILE A 21 11.42 -7.24 -14.68
CA ILE A 21 10.63 -7.91 -13.67
C ILE A 21 9.18 -7.90 -14.15
N SER A 22 8.54 -9.07 -14.24
CA SER A 22 7.14 -9.23 -14.62
C SER A 22 6.35 -9.99 -13.55
N PHE A 23 5.05 -9.78 -13.52
CA PHE A 23 4.17 -10.58 -12.67
C PHE A 23 4.02 -11.99 -13.24
N THR A 24 3.99 -12.99 -12.34
CA THR A 24 3.79 -14.39 -12.74
C THR A 24 2.33 -14.60 -13.15
N SER A 25 2.08 -14.95 -14.40
CA SER A 25 0.73 -15.18 -14.95
C SER A 25 0.30 -16.66 -14.91
N SER A 26 1.01 -17.51 -14.17
CA SER A 26 0.69 -18.94 -14.11
C SER A 26 -0.57 -19.21 -13.28
N PRO A 27 -1.47 -20.13 -13.70
CA PRO A 27 -2.58 -20.55 -12.86
C PRO A 27 -2.04 -21.25 -11.61
N GLY A 28 -2.35 -20.70 -10.44
CA GLY A 28 -1.82 -21.14 -9.13
C GLY A 28 -0.69 -20.28 -8.57
N ALA A 29 -0.21 -19.29 -9.31
CA ALA A 29 0.73 -18.31 -8.77
C ALA A 29 0.05 -17.44 -7.68
N SER A 30 0.82 -17.10 -6.64
CA SER A 30 0.36 -16.16 -5.62
C SER A 30 -0.01 -14.83 -6.28
N GLN A 31 -1.26 -14.42 -6.17
CA GLN A 31 -1.70 -13.12 -6.68
C GLN A 31 -1.31 -12.02 -5.67
N LEU A 32 -0.92 -10.86 -6.20
CA LEU A 32 -0.76 -9.68 -5.37
C LEU A 32 -2.15 -9.18 -4.94
N VAL A 33 -2.41 -9.24 -3.64
CA VAL A 33 -3.65 -8.79 -3.05
C VAL A 33 -3.36 -7.58 -2.16
N LEU A 34 -4.16 -6.53 -2.31
CA LEU A 34 -4.11 -5.35 -1.44
C LEU A 34 -5.15 -5.52 -0.31
N PRO A 35 -4.71 -5.75 0.95
CA PRO A 35 -5.62 -5.94 2.08
C PRO A 35 -6.61 -4.80 2.27
N GLN A 36 -6.20 -3.56 2.00
CA GLN A 36 -7.05 -2.37 2.06
C GLN A 36 -8.24 -2.46 1.10
N LEU A 37 -8.04 -2.97 -0.14
CA LEU A 37 -9.15 -3.14 -1.10
C LEU A 37 -10.11 -4.25 -0.68
N LEU A 38 -9.60 -5.31 -0.06
CA LEU A 38 -10.46 -6.35 0.51
C LEU A 38 -11.31 -5.81 1.66
N ALA A 39 -10.72 -5.03 2.55
CA ALA A 39 -11.43 -4.38 3.65
C ALA A 39 -12.51 -3.42 3.13
N ILE A 40 -12.19 -2.56 2.16
CA ILE A 40 -13.16 -1.65 1.53
C ILE A 40 -14.31 -2.45 0.90
N LYS A 41 -14.01 -3.53 0.19
CA LYS A 41 -15.02 -4.41 -0.41
C LYS A 41 -15.94 -5.01 0.65
N SER A 42 -15.39 -5.51 1.77
CA SER A 42 -16.18 -6.06 2.88
C SER A 42 -17.10 -4.98 3.44
N LEU A 43 -16.56 -3.82 3.81
CA LEU A 43 -17.34 -2.70 4.37
C LEU A 43 -18.45 -2.20 3.45
N ILE A 44 -18.23 -2.23 2.13
CA ILE A 44 -19.29 -1.91 1.14
C ILE A 44 -20.38 -2.99 1.16
N ASN A 45 -20.01 -4.27 1.19
CA ASN A 45 -20.98 -5.36 1.26
C ASN A 45 -21.79 -5.29 2.56
N ASP A 46 -21.13 -5.10 3.70
CA ASP A 46 -21.79 -4.92 5.01
C ASP A 46 -22.76 -3.72 4.98
N SER A 47 -22.38 -2.64 4.29
CA SER A 47 -23.23 -1.47 4.09
C SER A 47 -24.48 -1.78 3.24
N LEU A 48 -24.32 -2.60 2.21
CA LEU A 48 -25.45 -3.07 1.39
C LEU A 48 -26.37 -3.99 2.19
N ASP A 49 -25.82 -4.88 3.00
CA ASP A 49 -26.60 -5.75 3.89
C ASP A 49 -27.42 -4.94 4.91
N ILE A 50 -26.82 -3.88 5.49
CA ILE A 50 -27.55 -2.94 6.37
C ILE A 50 -28.74 -2.31 5.65
N ILE A 51 -28.56 -1.87 4.40
CA ILE A 51 -29.64 -1.27 3.59
C ILE A 51 -30.73 -2.31 3.30
N ASP A 52 -30.37 -3.53 2.95
CA ASP A 52 -31.32 -4.60 2.66
C ASP A 52 -32.10 -5.02 3.92
N VAL A 53 -31.44 -5.15 5.06
CA VAL A 53 -32.12 -5.40 6.35
C VAL A 53 -33.10 -4.26 6.66
N SER A 54 -32.71 -3.01 6.48
CA SER A 54 -33.57 -1.85 6.72
C SER A 54 -34.79 -1.83 5.80
N ARG A 55 -34.62 -2.30 4.56
CA ARG A 55 -35.68 -2.36 3.55
C ARG A 55 -36.68 -3.49 3.78
N TRP A 56 -36.23 -4.67 4.21
CA TRP A 56 -37.04 -5.88 4.26
C TRP A 56 -37.55 -6.25 5.65
N ALA A 57 -36.77 -5.99 6.70
CA ALA A 57 -37.08 -6.36 8.08
C ALA A 57 -37.41 -5.15 8.97
N GLY A 58 -37.10 -3.94 8.49
CA GLY A 58 -37.24 -2.72 9.27
C GLY A 58 -38.68 -2.32 9.47
N GLN A 59 -39.03 -1.97 10.71
CA GLN A 59 -40.22 -1.18 10.99
C GLN A 59 -39.91 0.25 10.53
N SER A 60 -40.43 0.63 9.37
CA SER A 60 -40.20 1.95 8.77
C SER A 60 -40.68 3.12 9.64
N THR A 61 -41.45 2.84 10.68
CA THR A 61 -41.94 3.80 11.69
C THR A 61 -41.09 3.84 12.96
N ASP A 62 -40.18 2.90 13.17
CA ASP A 62 -39.26 2.90 14.33
C ASP A 62 -38.05 3.78 14.06
N SER A 63 -38.10 5.01 14.57
CA SER A 63 -37.04 5.98 14.45
C SER A 63 -35.73 5.53 15.13
N SER A 64 -35.80 4.77 16.22
CA SER A 64 -34.64 4.25 16.93
C SER A 64 -33.93 3.18 16.12
N PHE A 65 -34.68 2.29 15.48
CA PHE A 65 -34.13 1.29 14.56
C PHE A 65 -33.40 1.97 13.39
N ILE A 66 -34.07 2.94 12.73
CA ILE A 66 -33.47 3.68 11.59
C ILE A 66 -32.22 4.43 12.03
N ALA A 67 -32.22 5.06 13.20
CA ALA A 67 -31.03 5.75 13.74
C ALA A 67 -29.86 4.80 13.97
N GLY A 68 -30.12 3.57 14.46
CA GLY A 68 -29.13 2.52 14.61
C GLY A 68 -28.53 2.11 13.26
N GLN A 69 -29.37 1.83 12.25
CA GLN A 69 -28.91 1.45 10.92
C GLN A 69 -28.07 2.54 10.23
N LEU A 70 -28.52 3.80 10.32
CA LEU A 70 -27.74 4.93 9.80
C LEU A 70 -26.40 5.12 10.53
N THR A 71 -26.33 4.76 11.81
CA THR A 71 -25.08 4.82 12.57
C THR A 71 -24.09 3.78 12.08
N LEU A 72 -24.52 2.52 11.93
CA LEU A 72 -23.68 1.45 11.39
C LEU A 72 -23.22 1.75 9.96
N LEU A 73 -24.11 2.21 9.11
CA LEU A 73 -23.77 2.60 7.74
C LEU A 73 -22.74 3.72 7.70
N HIS A 74 -22.88 4.73 8.55
CA HIS A 74 -21.91 5.82 8.65
C HIS A 74 -20.53 5.33 9.11
N GLU A 75 -20.48 4.42 10.08
CA GLU A 75 -19.24 3.84 10.59
C GLU A 75 -18.51 3.05 9.51
N ASN A 76 -19.22 2.19 8.78
CA ASN A 76 -18.65 1.43 7.66
C ASN A 76 -18.08 2.35 6.56
N LEU A 77 -18.82 3.40 6.20
CA LEU A 77 -18.35 4.36 5.17
C LEU A 77 -17.13 5.14 5.65
N ARG A 78 -17.08 5.53 6.93
CA ARG A 78 -15.94 6.22 7.53
C ARG A 78 -14.69 5.31 7.56
N GLU A 79 -14.87 4.05 7.91
CA GLU A 79 -13.78 3.08 7.93
C GLU A 79 -13.28 2.77 6.51
N ALA A 80 -14.17 2.56 5.53
CA ALA A 80 -13.79 2.38 4.14
C ALA A 80 -13.01 3.59 3.58
N LYS A 81 -13.41 4.80 3.96
CA LYS A 81 -12.68 6.03 3.62
C LYS A 81 -11.31 6.10 4.30
N ALA A 82 -11.19 5.65 5.55
CA ALA A 82 -9.90 5.57 6.24
C ALA A 82 -8.96 4.57 5.56
N CYS A 83 -9.46 3.42 5.09
CA CYS A 83 -8.67 2.45 4.32
C CYS A 83 -8.11 3.05 3.03
N ILE A 84 -8.89 3.88 2.30
CA ILE A 84 -8.44 4.50 1.05
C ILE A 84 -7.51 5.70 1.29
N LYS A 85 -7.66 6.37 2.43
CA LYS A 85 -6.75 7.42 2.87
C LYS A 85 -5.39 6.83 3.26
N GLY A 86 -5.38 5.63 3.81
CA GLY A 86 -4.17 4.92 4.21
C GLY A 86 -3.54 5.42 5.50
N PRO A 87 -2.33 4.95 5.83
CA PRO A 87 -1.65 5.25 7.08
C PRO A 87 -1.34 6.74 7.21
N VAL A 88 -1.63 7.29 8.36
CA VAL A 88 -1.29 8.67 8.72
C VAL A 88 0.08 8.66 9.42
N PRO A 89 1.00 9.57 9.09
CA PRO A 89 2.27 9.68 9.79
C PRO A 89 2.08 9.79 11.31
N GLY A 90 2.77 8.92 12.07
CA GLY A 90 2.66 8.87 13.53
C GLY A 90 1.53 7.99 14.08
N GLN A 91 0.71 7.39 13.24
CA GLN A 91 -0.26 6.37 13.64
C GLN A 91 0.35 4.98 13.55
N ALA A 92 -0.02 4.09 14.49
CA ALA A 92 0.44 2.72 14.46
C ALA A 92 0.04 2.03 13.14
N PRO A 93 0.96 1.31 12.48
CA PRO A 93 0.69 0.65 11.19
C PRO A 93 -0.41 -0.42 11.27
N GLU A 94 -0.62 -0.98 12.45
CA GLU A 94 -1.67 -1.97 12.74
C GLU A 94 -3.11 -1.43 12.59
N ALA A 95 -3.28 -0.11 12.62
CA ALA A 95 -4.60 0.54 12.52
C ALA A 95 -5.23 0.42 11.13
N ILE A 96 -4.46 0.02 10.11
CA ILE A 96 -4.93 -0.10 8.73
C ILE A 96 -4.57 -1.46 8.17
N PRO A 97 -5.52 -2.16 7.51
CA PRO A 97 -5.26 -3.46 6.90
C PRO A 97 -4.04 -3.44 5.97
N GLY A 98 -3.07 -4.30 6.22
CA GLY A 98 -1.85 -4.40 5.41
C GLY A 98 -0.82 -3.29 5.65
N GLY A 99 -0.94 -2.48 6.71
CA GLY A 99 0.02 -1.42 7.05
C GLY A 99 1.41 -1.93 7.44
N GLU A 100 1.51 -3.10 8.07
CA GLU A 100 2.77 -3.73 8.46
C GLU A 100 3.48 -4.34 7.25
N TRP A 101 4.53 -3.69 6.77
CA TRP A 101 5.26 -4.15 5.59
C TRP A 101 6.01 -5.48 5.82
N TRP A 102 6.48 -5.77 7.04
CA TRP A 102 7.25 -6.98 7.37
C TRP A 102 6.41 -8.25 7.31
N THR A 103 5.08 -8.15 7.48
CA THR A 103 4.13 -9.25 7.31
C THR A 103 3.41 -9.23 5.96
N ASN A 104 3.18 -8.05 5.39
CA ASN A 104 2.33 -7.84 4.21
C ASN A 104 3.11 -7.54 2.92
N SER A 105 4.43 -7.73 2.89
CA SER A 105 5.20 -7.62 1.66
C SER A 105 4.82 -8.70 0.65
N ALA A 106 4.91 -8.34 -0.63
CA ALA A 106 4.65 -9.25 -1.73
C ALA A 106 5.51 -10.51 -1.62
N HIS A 107 4.89 -11.67 -1.85
CA HIS A 107 5.60 -12.94 -1.83
C HIS A 107 6.57 -13.02 -3.03
N GLU A 108 7.74 -13.59 -2.82
CA GLU A 108 8.78 -13.69 -3.86
C GLU A 108 8.31 -14.35 -5.14
N GLY A 109 7.42 -15.35 -5.05
CA GLY A 109 6.85 -16.09 -6.18
C GLY A 109 5.80 -15.32 -7.00
N VAL A 110 5.42 -14.11 -6.61
CA VAL A 110 4.52 -13.23 -7.40
C VAL A 110 5.24 -12.69 -8.63
N PHE A 111 6.58 -12.66 -8.60
CA PHE A 111 7.39 -12.05 -9.65
C PHE A 111 8.24 -13.06 -10.40
N GLN A 112 8.58 -12.74 -11.65
CA GLN A 112 9.47 -13.51 -12.47
C GLN A 112 10.54 -12.59 -13.09
N PRO A 113 11.85 -12.80 -12.78
CA PRO A 113 12.38 -13.79 -11.84
C PRO A 113 11.94 -13.55 -10.38
N ALA A 114 12.01 -14.59 -9.54
CA ALA A 114 11.66 -14.49 -8.13
C ALA A 114 12.49 -13.40 -7.44
N LEU A 115 11.86 -12.69 -6.50
CA LEU A 115 12.54 -11.62 -5.76
C LEU A 115 13.64 -12.20 -4.86
N PRO A 116 14.77 -11.48 -4.70
CA PRO A 116 15.78 -11.82 -3.70
C PRO A 116 15.18 -11.87 -2.29
N GLU A 117 15.69 -12.78 -1.45
CA GLU A 117 15.18 -13.03 -0.10
C GLU A 117 15.18 -11.77 0.79
N TYR A 118 16.17 -10.90 0.61
CA TYR A 118 16.33 -9.66 1.38
C TYR A 118 15.82 -8.41 0.65
N LEU A 119 14.85 -8.60 -0.23
CA LEU A 119 14.16 -7.51 -0.89
C LEU A 119 12.67 -7.55 -0.53
N SER A 120 12.18 -6.49 0.09
CA SER A 120 10.77 -6.30 0.41
C SER A 120 10.14 -5.36 -0.62
N LEU A 121 9.03 -5.79 -1.22
CA LEU A 121 8.13 -4.95 -2.01
C LEU A 121 6.78 -4.89 -1.31
N HIS A 122 6.46 -3.73 -0.78
CA HIS A 122 5.21 -3.50 -0.08
C HIS A 122 4.33 -2.55 -0.86
N PHE A 123 3.11 -3.02 -1.17
CA PHE A 123 2.09 -2.23 -1.87
C PHE A 123 1.02 -1.82 -0.87
N ASN A 124 0.69 -0.54 -0.86
CA ASN A 124 -0.42 -0.01 -0.07
C ASN A 124 -1.13 1.13 -0.82
N ILE A 125 -2.28 1.53 -0.29
CA ILE A 125 -3.01 2.71 -0.77
C ILE A 125 -2.79 3.83 0.23
N GLN A 126 -2.46 5.01 -0.27
CA GLN A 126 -2.37 6.23 0.54
C GLN A 126 -2.90 7.42 -0.27
N ASP A 127 -3.83 8.17 0.33
CA ASP A 127 -4.49 9.32 -0.29
C ASP A 127 -5.02 9.01 -1.71
N ALA A 128 -5.64 7.83 -1.87
CA ALA A 128 -6.15 7.29 -3.12
C ALA A 128 -5.07 7.09 -4.22
N ASN A 129 -3.79 7.05 -3.85
CA ASN A 129 -2.71 6.65 -4.72
C ASN A 129 -2.25 5.22 -4.39
N LEU A 130 -1.81 4.49 -5.41
CA LEU A 130 -1.09 3.25 -5.21
C LEU A 130 0.36 3.58 -4.87
N VAL A 131 0.83 3.10 -3.74
CA VAL A 131 2.18 3.32 -3.23
C VAL A 131 2.93 2.00 -3.23
N LEU A 132 4.10 1.98 -3.86
CA LEU A 132 5.08 0.90 -3.77
C LEU A 132 6.25 1.38 -2.94
N THR A 133 6.54 0.66 -1.86
CA THR A 133 7.75 0.87 -1.07
C THR A 133 8.66 -0.34 -1.22
N ILE A 134 9.88 -0.09 -1.68
CA ILE A 134 10.93 -1.07 -1.87
C ILE A 134 11.94 -0.90 -0.74
N ARG A 135 12.29 -2.00 -0.06
CA ARG A 135 13.28 -2.02 1.02
C ARG A 135 14.32 -3.08 0.76
N THR A 136 15.59 -2.72 0.92
CA THR A 136 16.67 -3.69 1.02
C THR A 136 16.92 -4.01 2.49
N LEU A 137 16.97 -5.30 2.82
CA LEU A 137 17.06 -5.79 4.19
C LEU A 137 18.45 -6.36 4.47
N ALA A 138 18.89 -6.28 5.71
CA ALA A 138 20.07 -6.97 6.19
C ALA A 138 19.72 -7.81 7.41
N PRO A 139 20.03 -9.12 7.42
CA PRO A 139 19.82 -9.96 8.58
C PRO A 139 20.73 -9.53 9.73
N LEU A 140 20.21 -9.62 10.95
CA LEU A 140 20.98 -9.47 12.16
C LEU A 140 21.61 -10.83 12.52
N SER A 141 22.92 -10.84 12.74
CA SER A 141 23.59 -12.03 13.30
C SER A 141 23.21 -12.22 14.78
N PRO A 142 23.25 -13.46 15.33
CA PRO A 142 22.98 -13.74 16.72
C PRO A 142 23.95 -13.09 17.73
N GLY A 143 24.33 -11.89 17.55
CA GLY A 143 25.21 -11.03 18.35
C GLY A 143 24.92 -9.57 18.18
N GLY A 144 23.82 -9.22 17.47
CA GLY A 144 23.38 -7.84 17.31
C GLY A 144 24.21 -6.99 16.32
N THR A 145 25.24 -7.57 15.70
CA THR A 145 25.99 -6.87 14.64
C THR A 145 25.37 -7.16 13.29
N PRO A 146 25.06 -6.13 12.46
CA PRO A 146 24.58 -6.36 11.12
C PRO A 146 25.63 -7.17 10.35
N SER A 147 25.26 -8.38 9.90
CA SER A 147 26.11 -9.15 9.02
C SER A 147 26.31 -8.36 7.74
N THR A 148 27.56 -8.03 7.40
CA THR A 148 27.86 -7.53 6.06
C THR A 148 27.60 -8.70 5.11
N PRO A 149 26.60 -8.64 4.22
CA PRO A 149 26.46 -9.67 3.20
C PRO A 149 27.73 -9.63 2.36
N VAL A 150 28.37 -10.78 2.20
CA VAL A 150 29.32 -10.99 1.12
C VAL A 150 28.69 -10.41 -0.13
N GLU A 151 29.40 -9.55 -0.84
CA GLU A 151 28.98 -8.83 -2.04
C GLU A 151 28.12 -9.70 -2.96
N SER A 152 26.83 -9.81 -2.66
CA SER A 152 25.92 -10.40 -3.61
C SER A 152 25.57 -9.31 -4.63
N ALA A 153 25.79 -9.65 -5.88
CA ALA A 153 25.85 -8.89 -7.11
C ALA A 153 24.62 -8.00 -7.47
N PHE A 154 23.78 -7.64 -6.50
CA PHE A 154 22.63 -6.75 -6.66
C PHE A 154 22.73 -5.54 -5.73
N SER A 155 23.86 -4.86 -5.78
CA SER A 155 23.90 -3.50 -5.30
C SER A 155 23.03 -2.65 -6.24
N LEU A 156 21.89 -2.18 -5.77
CA LEU A 156 21.12 -1.09 -6.40
C LEU A 156 21.93 0.23 -6.43
N SER A 157 23.18 0.18 -5.99
CA SER A 157 24.19 1.23 -6.08
C SER A 157 24.35 1.82 -7.48
N GLY A 158 23.86 1.16 -8.52
CA GLY A 158 23.78 1.71 -9.87
C GLY A 158 22.81 2.89 -10.03
N PHE A 159 21.86 3.05 -9.14
CA PHE A 159 20.85 4.13 -9.21
C PHE A 159 21.21 5.39 -8.41
N ASN A 160 22.35 5.45 -7.75
CA ASN A 160 22.87 6.67 -7.12
C ASN A 160 23.36 7.71 -8.15
N LEU A 161 22.56 7.97 -9.18
CA LEU A 161 22.85 9.03 -10.17
C LEU A 161 23.01 10.40 -9.51
N ARG A 162 22.28 10.64 -8.41
CA ARG A 162 22.31 11.93 -7.72
C ARG A 162 23.60 12.15 -6.91
N SER A 163 24.15 11.11 -6.29
CA SER A 163 25.41 11.21 -5.56
C SER A 163 26.62 11.28 -6.49
N LYS A 164 26.58 10.61 -7.64
CA LYS A 164 27.63 10.73 -8.68
C LYS A 164 27.65 12.10 -9.34
N LEU A 165 26.49 12.75 -9.50
CA LEU A 165 26.40 14.06 -10.14
C LEU A 165 26.85 15.20 -9.21
N LEU A 166 26.73 15.05 -7.88
CA LEU A 166 27.00 16.09 -6.90
C LEU A 166 28.33 15.91 -6.16
N GLY A 167 29.12 14.88 -6.48
CA GLY A 167 30.47 14.66 -5.86
C GLY A 167 30.44 14.43 -4.34
N LEU A 168 29.22 14.21 -3.76
CA LEU A 168 29.07 13.86 -2.35
C LEU A 168 29.32 12.37 -2.22
N GLY A 169 30.28 11.96 -1.42
CA GLY A 169 30.58 10.57 -1.12
C GLY A 169 29.31 9.81 -0.67
N PRO A 170 29.31 8.48 -0.75
CA PRO A 170 28.12 7.67 -0.46
C PRO A 170 27.72 7.81 1.02
N ARG A 171 26.93 8.83 1.32
CA ARG A 171 26.22 8.90 2.58
C ARG A 171 25.04 7.95 2.44
N PRO A 172 24.89 6.95 3.32
CA PRO A 172 23.72 6.07 3.27
C PRO A 172 22.46 6.95 3.31
N PRO A 173 21.47 6.69 2.44
CA PRO A 173 20.25 7.46 2.43
C PRO A 173 19.58 7.32 3.80
N HIS A 174 19.45 8.43 4.52
CA HIS A 174 18.79 8.46 5.82
C HIS A 174 17.28 8.33 5.59
N HIS A 175 16.66 7.30 6.17
CA HIS A 175 15.22 7.08 6.14
C HIS A 175 14.69 6.84 7.56
N ASP A 176 13.38 6.98 7.72
CA ASP A 176 12.63 6.89 8.98
C ASP A 176 12.73 5.54 9.70
N GLU A 177 12.96 4.45 8.98
CA GLU A 177 13.07 3.07 9.51
C GLU A 177 14.53 2.65 9.81
N MET A 178 15.47 3.60 9.79
CA MET A 178 16.89 3.29 10.01
C MET A 178 17.16 2.93 11.47
N GLY A 179 17.74 1.75 11.70
CA GLY A 179 18.10 1.26 13.03
C GLY A 179 16.98 0.53 13.78
N GLU A 180 15.80 0.47 13.21
CA GLU A 180 14.72 -0.36 13.74
C GLU A 180 14.90 -1.82 13.30
N VAL A 181 14.54 -2.75 14.21
CA VAL A 181 14.64 -4.20 14.00
C VAL A 181 13.23 -4.74 13.75
N TYR A 182 13.10 -5.53 12.69
CA TYR A 182 11.82 -6.11 12.28
C TYR A 182 11.94 -7.63 12.15
N GLU A 183 10.90 -8.35 12.55
CA GLU A 183 10.79 -9.78 12.32
C GLU A 183 10.35 -10.05 10.88
N TRP A 184 11.28 -10.45 10.03
CA TRP A 184 11.02 -10.67 8.61
C TRP A 184 10.43 -12.05 8.35
N ARG A 185 9.17 -12.09 7.90
CA ARG A 185 8.42 -13.32 7.56
C ARG A 185 8.39 -14.36 8.69
N GLY A 186 8.43 -13.92 9.94
CA GLY A 186 8.43 -14.81 11.12
C GLY A 186 9.64 -15.72 11.24
N LYS A 187 10.76 -15.40 10.57
CA LYS A 187 11.94 -16.28 10.54
C LYS A 187 13.20 -15.67 11.14
N GLN A 188 13.41 -14.38 10.94
CA GLN A 188 14.66 -13.73 11.34
C GLN A 188 14.50 -12.22 11.53
N ASP A 189 15.33 -11.68 12.42
CA ASP A 189 15.43 -10.24 12.62
C ASP A 189 16.22 -9.59 11.51
N VAL A 190 15.68 -8.50 10.98
CA VAL A 190 16.30 -7.71 9.91
C VAL A 190 16.27 -6.23 10.22
N ILE A 191 17.21 -5.49 9.62
CA ILE A 191 17.19 -4.02 9.57
C ILE A 191 17.01 -3.55 8.14
N VAL A 192 16.37 -2.40 7.97
CA VAL A 192 16.20 -1.75 6.66
C VAL A 192 17.48 -0.96 6.34
N ARG A 193 18.13 -1.29 5.22
CA ARG A 193 19.32 -0.56 4.74
C ARG A 193 18.99 0.60 3.84
N GLU A 194 18.11 0.35 2.89
CA GLU A 194 17.67 1.33 1.91
C GLU A 194 16.16 1.25 1.75
N LYS A 195 15.53 2.41 1.55
CA LYS A 195 14.09 2.54 1.34
C LYS A 195 13.86 3.45 0.15
N VAL A 196 13.09 2.97 -0.80
CA VAL A 196 12.63 3.73 -1.98
C VAL A 196 11.12 3.67 -2.04
N ARG A 197 10.49 4.81 -2.23
CA ARG A 197 9.04 4.94 -2.35
C ARG A 197 8.68 5.50 -3.72
N VAL A 198 7.70 4.87 -4.35
CA VAL A 198 7.13 5.26 -5.63
C VAL A 198 5.62 5.36 -5.48
N GLU A 199 5.04 6.44 -5.96
CA GLU A 199 3.60 6.69 -5.92
C GLU A 199 3.06 6.84 -7.32
N THR A 200 1.85 6.31 -7.55
CA THR A 200 1.13 6.48 -8.79
C THR A 200 -0.35 6.75 -8.52
N GLY A 201 -0.88 7.80 -9.16
CA GLY A 201 -2.30 8.10 -9.09
C GLY A 201 -3.12 7.08 -9.89
N ASP A 202 -4.22 6.60 -9.33
CA ASP A 202 -5.19 5.74 -10.00
C ASP A 202 -6.55 6.45 -10.06
N PRO A 203 -7.09 6.71 -11.26
CA PRO A 203 -8.39 7.37 -11.42
C PRO A 203 -9.54 6.61 -10.78
N SER A 204 -9.46 5.27 -10.72
CA SER A 204 -10.47 4.43 -10.09
C SER A 204 -10.47 4.61 -8.58
N LEU A 205 -9.30 4.62 -7.95
CA LEU A 205 -9.16 4.88 -6.50
C LEU A 205 -9.65 6.28 -6.13
N LEU A 206 -9.31 7.29 -6.93
CA LEU A 206 -9.81 8.67 -6.75
C LEU A 206 -11.34 8.72 -6.86
N SER A 207 -11.91 8.03 -7.85
CA SER A 207 -13.38 7.95 -8.02
C SER A 207 -14.06 7.27 -6.81
N VAL A 208 -13.48 6.17 -6.31
CA VAL A 208 -14.00 5.48 -5.11
C VAL A 208 -13.90 6.38 -3.88
N ALA A 209 -12.77 7.05 -3.67
CA ALA A 209 -12.59 7.99 -2.56
C ALA A 209 -13.62 9.13 -2.57
N ALA A 210 -13.88 9.72 -3.75
CA ALA A 210 -14.89 10.75 -3.93
C ALA A 210 -16.30 10.25 -3.62
N LYS A 211 -16.67 9.06 -4.12
CA LYS A 211 -17.98 8.45 -3.87
C LYS A 211 -18.19 8.10 -2.39
N LEU A 212 -17.19 7.51 -1.73
CA LEU A 212 -17.25 7.21 -0.30
C LEU A 212 -17.41 8.50 0.53
N SER A 213 -16.70 9.57 0.17
CA SER A 213 -16.83 10.85 0.85
C SER A 213 -18.22 11.49 0.65
N ALA A 214 -18.79 11.39 -0.53
CA ALA A 214 -20.14 11.88 -0.82
C ALA A 214 -21.20 11.09 -0.04
N LEU A 215 -21.10 9.75 -0.03
CA LEU A 215 -22.03 8.89 0.71
C LEU A 215 -21.94 9.12 2.22
N GLU A 216 -20.73 9.20 2.78
CA GLU A 216 -20.51 9.50 4.20
C GLU A 216 -21.19 10.81 4.60
N HIS A 217 -20.99 11.86 3.78
CA HIS A 217 -21.61 13.17 4.01
C HIS A 217 -23.15 13.11 4.01
N GLU A 218 -23.73 12.42 3.03
CA GLU A 218 -25.18 12.24 2.93
C GLU A 218 -25.75 11.48 4.13
N VAL A 219 -25.13 10.37 4.51
CA VAL A 219 -25.57 9.58 5.67
C VAL A 219 -25.42 10.40 6.98
N ALA A 220 -24.34 11.15 7.14
CA ALA A 220 -24.16 12.03 8.28
C ALA A 220 -25.27 13.09 8.37
N ARG A 221 -25.67 13.67 7.23
CA ARG A 221 -26.78 14.61 7.13
C ARG A 221 -28.11 13.98 7.52
N TRP A 222 -28.41 12.76 7.05
CA TRP A 222 -29.64 12.06 7.41
C TRP A 222 -29.69 11.71 8.90
N ARG A 223 -28.55 11.26 9.46
CA ARG A 223 -28.44 11.02 10.92
C ARG A 223 -28.74 12.28 11.74
N LEU A 224 -28.21 13.43 11.32
CA LEU A 224 -28.45 14.69 11.99
C LEU A 224 -29.94 15.08 11.92
N ASN A 225 -30.54 15.00 10.73
CA ASN A 225 -31.95 15.33 10.54
C ASN A 225 -32.87 14.41 11.35
N LEU A 226 -32.61 13.10 11.37
CA LEU A 226 -33.40 12.17 12.17
C LEU A 226 -33.27 12.46 13.67
N ARG A 227 -32.08 12.77 14.14
CA ARG A 227 -31.86 13.15 15.55
C ARG A 227 -32.65 14.40 15.94
N ILE A 228 -32.67 15.43 15.09
CA ILE A 228 -33.45 16.66 15.34
C ILE A 228 -34.95 16.33 15.45
N ILE A 229 -35.48 15.50 14.56
CA ILE A 229 -36.89 15.08 14.60
C ILE A 229 -37.20 14.30 15.88
N MET A 230 -36.33 13.37 16.28
CA MET A 230 -36.51 12.58 17.51
C MET A 230 -36.44 13.41 18.79
N THR A 231 -35.56 14.43 18.85
CA THR A 231 -35.46 15.30 20.02
C THR A 231 -36.54 16.37 20.05
N GLY A 232 -36.94 16.91 18.90
CA GLY A 232 -38.00 17.92 18.81
C GLY A 232 -39.41 17.37 19.13
N SER A 233 -39.65 16.07 18.91
CA SER A 233 -40.90 15.42 19.31
C SER A 233 -40.97 15.11 20.82
N ALA A 234 -39.88 15.20 21.55
CA ALA A 234 -39.82 14.95 23.00
C ALA A 234 -40.13 16.19 23.85
N GLU A 235 -40.19 17.38 23.22
CA GLU A 235 -40.47 18.64 23.92
C GLU A 235 -41.97 19.07 23.82
N GLU A 236 -42.81 18.30 23.07
CA GLU A 236 -44.21 18.60 22.90
C GLU A 236 -45.16 17.75 23.79
N ASP A 237 -44.64 16.84 24.62
CA ASP A 237 -45.39 16.08 25.65
C ASP A 237 -45.08 16.59 27.08
#